data_69de49ec56b8dc1afe5a8911f303d471
#
_entry.id   69de49ec56b8dc1afe5a8911f303d471
#
_cell.length_a   1.000
_cell.length_b   1.000
_cell.length_c   1.000
_cell.angle_alpha   90.00
_cell.angle_beta   90.00
_cell.angle_gamma   90.00
#
_symmetry.space_group_name_H-M   'P 1'
#
loop_
_entity.id
_entity.type
_entity.pdbx_description
1 polymer ?
#
loop_
_entity_poly.entity_id
_entity_poly.type
_entity_poly.pdbx_seq_one_letter_code
_entity_poly.pdbx_strand_id
1 'polypeptide(L)'
;MSKFPCRAPVVCPLLLLAGIGTIVNAQGRMTIQATAMGTSTQMGKLVNVNISIEQFSTVDDRSSLIDAFKKSGQDGMVKVLEDMKPKGGIRFASGGVGNDIKYIIELPSEKGRRLRLVTDRTLAFAELYQGTRSRDYTVGAIELELTPDGKGSGTVLPAGKLTVNKKKQQVEIETYQNPWKLSNFIVSKD
;
A
#
# COMPACT_ATOMS: atom_id res chain seq x y z
N MET A 1 41.24 -40.79 62.26
CA MET A 1 40.51 -41.14 61.02
C MET A 1 39.30 -40.21 60.91
N SER A 2 39.49 -39.16 60.13
CA SER A 2 38.51 -38.10 59.95
C SER A 2 38.02 -38.08 58.52
N LYS A 3 36.72 -38.32 58.34
CA LYS A 3 36.06 -38.34 57.02
C LYS A 3 35.49 -36.95 56.75
N PHE A 4 35.98 -36.31 55.68
CA PHE A 4 35.43 -35.09 55.14
C PHE A 4 34.26 -35.40 54.17
N PRO A 5 33.12 -34.72 54.25
CA PRO A 5 32.06 -34.82 53.25
C PRO A 5 32.35 -33.86 52.07
N CYS A 6 32.28 -34.44 50.88
CA CYS A 6 32.34 -33.75 49.59
C CYS A 6 31.12 -32.87 49.36
N ARG A 7 31.29 -31.55 49.22
CA ARG A 7 30.23 -30.64 48.80
C ARG A 7 30.18 -30.54 47.26
N ALA A 8 29.06 -30.95 46.68
CA ALA A 8 28.80 -30.79 45.26
C ALA A 8 28.47 -29.30 44.93
N PRO A 9 28.95 -28.80 43.79
CA PRO A 9 28.59 -27.43 43.36
C PRO A 9 27.19 -27.44 42.73
N VAL A 10 26.32 -26.56 43.26
CA VAL A 10 25.01 -26.24 42.65
C VAL A 10 25.24 -25.38 41.41
N VAL A 11 25.05 -25.97 40.26
CA VAL A 11 25.05 -25.23 38.98
C VAL A 11 23.69 -24.59 38.81
N CYS A 12 23.60 -23.30 38.97
CA CYS A 12 22.40 -22.47 38.71
C CYS A 12 22.30 -22.26 37.18
N PRO A 13 21.24 -22.73 36.50
CA PRO A 13 21.06 -22.39 35.08
C PRO A 13 20.60 -20.95 34.95
N LEU A 14 21.46 -20.12 34.38
CA LEU A 14 21.15 -18.76 33.98
C LEU A 14 20.19 -18.82 32.78
N LEU A 15 18.89 -18.61 33.00
CA LEU A 15 17.89 -18.46 31.95
C LEU A 15 18.16 -17.13 31.21
N LEU A 16 18.78 -17.20 30.04
CA LEU A 16 18.83 -16.13 29.06
C LEU A 16 17.43 -15.96 28.45
N LEU A 17 16.62 -15.03 28.96
CA LEU A 17 15.46 -14.53 28.24
C LEU A 17 15.96 -13.75 27.02
N ALA A 18 15.98 -14.41 25.86
CA ALA A 18 16.11 -13.74 24.56
C ALA A 18 14.82 -12.96 24.32
N GLY A 19 14.84 -11.66 24.65
CA GLY A 19 13.80 -10.73 24.26
C GLY A 19 13.71 -10.68 22.75
N ILE A 20 12.67 -11.26 22.17
CA ILE A 20 12.29 -11.06 20.76
C ILE A 20 11.82 -9.61 20.67
N GLY A 21 12.75 -8.70 20.44
CA GLY A 21 12.46 -7.35 20.09
C GLY A 21 11.71 -7.34 18.75
N THR A 22 10.41 -7.09 18.78
CA THR A 22 9.67 -6.73 17.57
C THR A 22 10.25 -5.43 17.05
N ILE A 23 11.01 -5.53 15.95
CA ILE A 23 11.45 -4.35 15.21
C ILE A 23 10.20 -3.73 14.61
N VAL A 24 9.58 -2.79 15.32
CA VAL A 24 8.60 -1.88 14.76
C VAL A 24 9.40 -0.99 13.80
N ASN A 25 9.37 -1.32 12.52
CA ASN A 25 9.86 -0.43 11.48
C ASN A 25 8.95 0.81 11.50
N ALA A 26 9.35 1.84 12.23
CA ALA A 26 8.81 3.18 12.09
C ALA A 26 9.29 3.68 10.72
N GLN A 27 8.55 3.32 9.66
CA GLN A 27 8.76 3.92 8.35
C GLN A 27 8.25 5.36 8.45
N GLY A 28 9.20 6.32 8.37
CA GLY A 28 8.90 7.74 8.37
C GLY A 28 7.90 8.11 7.27
N ARG A 29 7.23 9.24 7.48
CA ARG A 29 6.34 9.84 6.47
C ARG A 29 7.12 10.03 5.17
N MET A 30 6.50 9.70 4.03
CA MET A 30 7.09 9.85 2.72
C MET A 30 6.15 10.64 1.81
N THR A 31 6.69 11.65 1.13
CA THR A 31 5.96 12.41 0.12
C THR A 31 6.60 12.19 -1.24
N ILE A 32 5.78 11.91 -2.24
CA ILE A 32 6.20 11.65 -3.61
C ILE A 32 5.48 12.64 -4.53
N GLN A 33 6.25 13.46 -5.23
CA GLN A 33 5.75 14.27 -6.33
C GLN A 33 6.07 13.57 -7.63
N ALA A 34 5.12 13.54 -8.56
CA ALA A 34 5.28 12.90 -9.86
C ALA A 34 4.41 13.57 -10.92
N THR A 35 4.65 13.26 -12.17
CA THR A 35 3.79 13.66 -13.30
C THR A 35 3.05 12.44 -13.82
N ALA A 36 1.72 12.50 -13.81
CA ALA A 36 0.85 11.51 -14.42
C ALA A 36 0.65 11.83 -15.89
N MET A 37 0.95 10.89 -16.74
CA MET A 37 0.84 10.97 -18.21
C MET A 37 -0.30 10.08 -18.70
N GLY A 38 -1.25 10.68 -19.39
CA GLY A 38 -2.36 9.94 -20.00
C GLY A 38 -1.88 8.96 -21.07
N THR A 39 -2.55 7.82 -21.14
CA THR A 39 -2.31 6.76 -22.15
C THR A 39 -3.55 6.54 -23.00
N SER A 40 -3.41 5.87 -24.14
CA SER A 40 -4.52 5.57 -25.04
C SER A 40 -5.31 6.83 -25.44
N THR A 41 -6.61 6.90 -25.19
CA THR A 41 -7.49 8.03 -25.52
C THR A 41 -7.15 9.34 -24.77
N GLN A 42 -6.31 9.25 -23.74
CA GLN A 42 -5.86 10.37 -22.93
C GLN A 42 -4.41 10.80 -23.24
N MET A 43 -3.84 10.30 -24.30
CA MET A 43 -2.48 10.62 -24.73
C MET A 43 -2.28 12.14 -24.86
N GLY A 44 -1.16 12.63 -24.34
CA GLY A 44 -0.83 14.06 -24.35
C GLY A 44 -1.32 14.84 -23.12
N LYS A 45 -2.21 14.29 -22.30
CA LYS A 45 -2.60 14.91 -21.04
C LYS A 45 -1.55 14.67 -19.97
N LEU A 46 -1.18 15.72 -19.24
CA LEU A 46 -0.21 15.71 -18.15
C LEU A 46 -0.85 16.34 -16.91
N VAL A 47 -0.69 15.68 -15.77
CA VAL A 47 -1.18 16.19 -14.48
C VAL A 47 -0.13 15.93 -13.41
N ASN A 48 0.26 16.96 -12.65
CA ASN A 48 1.12 16.79 -11.51
C ASN A 48 0.34 16.14 -10.35
N VAL A 49 1.01 15.22 -9.67
CA VAL A 49 0.45 14.41 -8.60
C VAL A 49 1.33 14.53 -7.37
N ASN A 50 0.69 14.68 -6.21
CA ASN A 50 1.35 14.63 -4.91
C ASN A 50 0.75 13.48 -4.11
N ILE A 51 1.58 12.53 -3.70
CA ILE A 51 1.21 11.32 -2.94
C ILE A 51 1.90 11.39 -1.58
N SER A 52 1.13 11.34 -0.50
CA SER A 52 1.65 11.20 0.85
C SER A 52 1.42 9.78 1.37
N ILE A 53 2.44 9.21 2.00
CA ILE A 53 2.40 7.92 2.69
C ILE A 53 2.75 8.19 4.14
N GLU A 54 1.83 7.89 5.05
CA GLU A 54 2.00 8.14 6.49
C GLU A 54 2.27 6.84 7.24
N GLN A 55 1.59 5.76 6.85
CA GLN A 55 1.81 4.43 7.42
C GLN A 55 1.44 3.33 6.44
N PHE A 56 2.01 2.15 6.64
CA PHE A 56 1.65 0.96 5.88
C PHE A 56 0.51 0.20 6.53
N SER A 57 -0.21 -0.58 5.71
CA SER A 57 -1.26 -1.45 6.20
C SER A 57 -0.69 -2.63 6.96
N THR A 58 -1.37 -3.01 8.03
CA THR A 58 -1.01 -4.14 8.88
C THR A 58 -1.46 -5.47 8.27
N VAL A 59 -1.03 -6.56 8.90
CA VAL A 59 -1.54 -7.90 8.57
C VAL A 59 -3.04 -8.00 8.85
N ASP A 60 -3.51 -7.34 9.92
CA ASP A 60 -4.93 -7.33 10.30
C ASP A 60 -5.78 -6.55 9.28
N ASP A 61 -5.29 -5.41 8.77
CA ASP A 61 -5.95 -4.68 7.68
C ASP A 61 -6.15 -5.59 6.46
N ARG A 62 -5.11 -6.33 6.08
CA ARG A 62 -5.17 -7.27 4.95
C ARG A 62 -6.15 -8.41 5.20
N SER A 63 -6.11 -9.00 6.40
CA SER A 63 -7.00 -10.10 6.78
C SER A 63 -8.46 -9.66 6.74
N SER A 64 -8.76 -8.48 7.27
CA SER A 64 -10.10 -7.88 7.25
C SER A 64 -10.63 -7.71 5.83
N LEU A 65 -9.81 -7.24 4.89
CA LEU A 65 -10.18 -7.12 3.48
C LEU A 65 -10.46 -8.47 2.84
N ILE A 66 -9.60 -9.47 3.08
CA ILE A 66 -9.77 -10.82 2.53
C ILE A 66 -11.04 -11.49 3.08
N ASP A 67 -11.32 -11.34 4.37
CA ASP A 67 -12.50 -11.93 4.99
C ASP A 67 -13.79 -11.23 4.54
N ALA A 68 -13.76 -9.92 4.34
CA ALA A 68 -14.85 -9.17 3.74
C ALA A 68 -15.12 -9.64 2.29
N PHE A 69 -14.06 -9.90 1.52
CA PHE A 69 -14.19 -10.46 0.16
C PHE A 69 -14.86 -11.83 0.16
N LYS A 70 -14.48 -12.71 1.09
CA LYS A 70 -15.09 -14.05 1.22
C LYS A 70 -16.58 -13.98 1.53
N LYS A 71 -17.01 -12.96 2.31
CA LYS A 71 -18.42 -12.78 2.72
C LYS A 71 -19.28 -12.14 1.65
N SER A 72 -18.80 -11.08 1.03
CA SER A 72 -19.62 -10.18 0.20
C SER A 72 -18.90 -9.72 -1.09
N GLY A 73 -17.82 -10.39 -1.46
CA GLY A 73 -17.04 -10.03 -2.64
C GLY A 73 -16.45 -8.63 -2.54
N GLN A 74 -16.35 -7.94 -3.66
CA GLN A 74 -15.79 -6.59 -3.72
C GLN A 74 -16.54 -5.57 -2.86
N ASP A 75 -17.85 -5.62 -2.83
CA ASP A 75 -18.66 -4.64 -2.06
C ASP A 75 -18.32 -4.69 -0.57
N GLY A 76 -18.04 -5.89 -0.05
CA GLY A 76 -17.55 -6.06 1.32
C GLY A 76 -16.20 -5.40 1.53
N MET A 77 -15.28 -5.55 0.59
CA MET A 77 -13.94 -4.91 0.67
C MET A 77 -14.04 -3.39 0.64
N VAL A 78 -14.89 -2.84 -0.24
CA VAL A 78 -15.08 -1.38 -0.35
C VAL A 78 -15.59 -0.80 0.96
N LYS A 79 -16.59 -1.43 1.59
CA LYS A 79 -17.08 -1.02 2.91
C LYS A 79 -15.99 -1.03 3.98
N VAL A 80 -15.15 -2.06 4.01
CA VAL A 80 -14.03 -2.13 4.95
C VAL A 80 -13.01 -1.02 4.66
N LEU A 81 -12.73 -0.71 3.39
CA LEU A 81 -11.85 0.41 3.03
C LEU A 81 -12.42 1.76 3.48
N GLU A 82 -13.72 1.99 3.30
CA GLU A 82 -14.41 3.23 3.74
C GLU A 82 -14.23 3.45 5.25
N ASP A 83 -14.35 2.38 6.04
CA ASP A 83 -14.24 2.41 7.50
C ASP A 83 -12.78 2.50 8.00
N MET A 84 -11.79 2.16 7.17
CA MET A 84 -10.37 2.24 7.53
C MET A 84 -9.92 3.68 7.72
N LYS A 85 -9.05 3.92 8.70
CA LYS A 85 -8.34 5.20 8.83
C LYS A 85 -7.44 5.44 7.62
N PRO A 86 -7.36 6.67 7.10
CA PRO A 86 -6.41 7.02 6.05
C PRO A 86 -4.97 6.66 6.46
N LYS A 87 -4.23 6.13 5.51
CA LYS A 87 -2.80 5.79 5.67
C LYS A 87 -1.91 6.70 4.82
N GLY A 88 -2.53 7.59 4.07
CA GLY A 88 -1.93 8.56 3.21
C GLY A 88 -2.97 9.25 2.34
N GLY A 89 -2.51 9.99 1.35
CA GLY A 89 -3.40 10.72 0.44
C GLY A 89 -2.80 10.91 -0.95
N ILE A 90 -3.66 11.17 -1.92
CA ILE A 90 -3.27 11.58 -3.27
C ILE A 90 -4.00 12.84 -3.68
N ARG A 91 -3.28 13.81 -4.24
CA ARG A 91 -3.82 15.06 -4.77
C ARG A 91 -3.29 15.31 -6.16
N PHE A 92 -4.17 15.81 -7.02
CA PHE A 92 -3.83 16.20 -8.39
C PHE A 92 -3.81 17.73 -8.50
N ALA A 93 -2.82 18.27 -9.20
CA ALA A 93 -2.67 19.72 -9.37
C ALA A 93 -3.79 20.35 -10.24
N SER A 94 -4.59 19.54 -10.92
CA SER A 94 -5.77 19.98 -11.65
C SER A 94 -6.89 20.57 -10.78
N GLY A 95 -6.69 20.56 -9.46
CA GLY A 95 -7.66 21.05 -8.46
C GLY A 95 -8.55 19.94 -7.90
N GLY A 96 -9.36 20.29 -6.92
CA GLY A 96 -10.28 19.39 -6.24
C GLY A 96 -9.78 18.89 -4.90
N VAL A 97 -10.68 18.21 -4.18
CA VAL A 97 -10.38 17.55 -2.93
C VAL A 97 -9.60 16.28 -3.23
N GLY A 98 -8.45 16.09 -2.57
CA GLY A 98 -7.68 14.86 -2.71
C GLY A 98 -8.47 13.61 -2.30
N ASN A 99 -7.90 12.45 -2.59
CA ASN A 99 -8.45 11.16 -2.17
C ASN A 99 -7.61 10.59 -1.04
N ASP A 100 -8.27 10.01 -0.05
CA ASP A 100 -7.63 9.24 1.00
C ASP A 100 -7.12 7.92 0.43
N ILE A 101 -5.91 7.55 0.80
CA ILE A 101 -5.37 6.22 0.56
C ILE A 101 -5.60 5.41 1.82
N LYS A 102 -6.38 4.34 1.72
CA LYS A 102 -6.83 3.53 2.85
C LYS A 102 -5.99 2.27 3.04
N TYR A 103 -5.40 1.74 1.97
CA TYR A 103 -4.62 0.52 2.01
C TYR A 103 -3.30 0.70 1.26
N ILE A 104 -2.18 0.46 1.95
CA ILE A 104 -0.83 0.61 1.42
C ILE A 104 -0.01 -0.62 1.78
N ILE A 105 0.52 -1.33 0.78
CA ILE A 105 1.40 -2.47 0.99
C ILE A 105 2.66 -2.37 0.14
N GLU A 106 3.72 -2.97 0.64
CA GLU A 106 4.93 -3.24 -0.11
C GLU A 106 4.85 -4.64 -0.73
N LEU A 107 5.18 -4.72 -2.01
CA LEU A 107 5.22 -5.94 -2.80
C LEU A 107 6.67 -6.33 -3.07
N PRO A 108 6.97 -7.62 -3.26
CA PRO A 108 8.29 -8.04 -3.71
C PRO A 108 8.68 -7.35 -5.02
N SER A 109 9.91 -6.84 -5.08
CA SER A 109 10.50 -6.25 -6.28
C SER A 109 12.00 -6.56 -6.34
N GLU A 110 12.49 -6.82 -7.55
CA GLU A 110 13.93 -7.05 -7.82
C GLU A 110 14.70 -5.73 -7.95
N LYS A 111 14.02 -4.62 -8.21
CA LYS A 111 14.62 -3.32 -8.56
C LYS A 111 14.61 -2.29 -7.43
N GLY A 112 14.03 -2.63 -6.29
CA GLY A 112 13.88 -1.70 -5.18
C GLY A 112 12.61 -1.96 -4.39
N ARG A 113 11.81 -0.91 -4.11
CA ARG A 113 10.56 -1.00 -3.37
C ARG A 113 9.38 -0.86 -4.33
N ARG A 114 8.50 -1.83 -4.34
CA ARG A 114 7.24 -1.75 -5.08
C ARG A 114 6.09 -1.57 -4.10
N LEU A 115 5.37 -0.47 -4.27
CA LEU A 115 4.26 -0.11 -3.39
C LEU A 115 2.95 -0.20 -4.17
N ARG A 116 1.91 -0.72 -3.52
CA ARG A 116 0.54 -0.66 -4.01
C ARG A 116 -0.30 0.12 -3.02
N LEU A 117 -0.99 1.13 -3.52
CA LEU A 117 -1.83 2.02 -2.76
C LEU A 117 -3.26 1.94 -3.32
N VAL A 118 -4.25 1.86 -2.43
CA VAL A 118 -5.66 1.73 -2.80
C VAL A 118 -6.48 2.78 -2.06
N THR A 119 -7.39 3.42 -2.79
CA THR A 119 -8.35 4.38 -2.23
C THR A 119 -9.71 3.72 -2.00
N ASP A 120 -10.54 4.31 -1.17
CA ASP A 120 -11.92 3.86 -0.91
C ASP A 120 -12.90 4.17 -2.06
N ARG A 121 -12.49 5.01 -3.00
CA ARG A 121 -13.29 5.48 -4.13
C ARG A 121 -12.43 5.73 -5.34
N THR A 122 -13.07 5.92 -6.49
CA THR A 122 -12.40 6.27 -7.73
C THR A 122 -11.67 7.61 -7.63
N LEU A 123 -10.55 7.73 -8.35
CA LEU A 123 -9.78 8.96 -8.43
C LEU A 123 -10.41 9.88 -9.48
N ALA A 124 -10.98 11.00 -9.04
CA ALA A 124 -11.53 12.01 -9.93
C ALA A 124 -10.44 13.04 -10.26
N PHE A 125 -9.80 12.90 -11.40
CA PHE A 125 -8.90 13.90 -11.93
C PHE A 125 -9.07 14.01 -13.46
N ALA A 126 -9.13 15.23 -13.97
CA ALA A 126 -9.44 15.56 -15.35
C ALA A 126 -10.79 15.02 -15.88
N GLU A 127 -11.18 15.38 -17.05
CA GLU A 127 -12.45 15.04 -17.72
C GLU A 127 -12.62 13.52 -18.02
N LEU A 128 -11.84 12.68 -17.39
CA LEU A 128 -11.70 11.25 -17.65
C LEU A 128 -12.91 10.41 -17.28
N TYR A 129 -13.87 11.00 -16.61
CA TYR A 129 -14.87 10.27 -15.87
C TYR A 129 -16.25 10.21 -16.52
N GLN A 130 -16.41 10.69 -17.71
CA GLN A 130 -17.72 10.66 -18.37
C GLN A 130 -17.99 9.45 -19.25
N GLY A 131 -17.02 8.55 -19.37
CA GLY A 131 -17.22 7.26 -20.02
C GLY A 131 -17.95 6.26 -19.11
N THR A 132 -18.83 5.45 -19.67
CA THR A 132 -19.61 4.37 -19.05
C THR A 132 -18.88 3.65 -17.92
N ARG A 133 -19.20 3.99 -16.67
CA ARG A 133 -18.65 3.29 -15.49
C ARG A 133 -19.39 1.97 -15.33
N SER A 134 -18.67 0.87 -15.38
CA SER A 134 -19.18 -0.35 -14.76
C SER A 134 -19.27 -0.13 -13.25
N ARG A 135 -20.37 -0.54 -12.63
CA ARG A 135 -20.55 -0.48 -11.17
C ARG A 135 -19.49 -1.26 -10.39
N ASP A 136 -18.74 -2.10 -11.09
CA ASP A 136 -17.71 -2.96 -10.47
C ASP A 136 -16.37 -2.26 -10.24
N TYR A 137 -16.14 -1.09 -10.85
CA TYR A 137 -14.85 -0.39 -10.76
C TYR A 137 -14.97 0.84 -9.87
N THR A 138 -14.86 0.61 -8.57
CA THR A 138 -15.22 1.59 -7.54
C THR A 138 -14.05 2.21 -6.79
N VAL A 139 -12.85 1.66 -6.92
CA VAL A 139 -11.66 2.14 -6.21
C VAL A 139 -10.60 2.68 -7.15
N GLY A 140 -9.80 3.63 -6.68
CA GLY A 140 -8.56 4.03 -7.35
C GLY A 140 -7.39 3.20 -6.85
N ALA A 141 -6.37 3.07 -7.70
CA ALA A 141 -5.14 2.39 -7.33
C ALA A 141 -3.91 3.07 -7.90
N ILE A 142 -2.83 3.00 -7.15
CA ILE A 142 -1.52 3.50 -7.56
C ILE A 142 -0.50 2.38 -7.32
N GLU A 143 0.30 2.08 -8.32
CA GLU A 143 1.49 1.25 -8.16
C GLU A 143 2.73 2.10 -8.38
N LEU A 144 3.67 2.02 -7.46
CA LEU A 144 4.93 2.75 -7.48
C LEU A 144 6.08 1.77 -7.43
N GLU A 145 7.09 2.01 -8.23
CA GLU A 145 8.36 1.31 -8.19
C GLU A 145 9.46 2.33 -7.91
N LEU A 146 10.02 2.27 -6.70
CA LEU A 146 10.99 3.24 -6.18
C LEU A 146 12.37 2.58 -6.11
N THR A 147 13.35 3.19 -6.76
CA THR A 147 14.75 2.76 -6.70
C THR A 147 15.46 3.38 -5.49
N PRO A 148 16.57 2.78 -5.01
CA PRO A 148 17.30 3.28 -3.84
C PRO A 148 17.82 4.72 -3.99
N ASP A 149 18.07 5.17 -5.22
CA ASP A 149 18.55 6.52 -5.56
C ASP A 149 17.41 7.58 -5.58
N GLY A 150 16.21 7.23 -5.15
CA GLY A 150 15.07 8.15 -5.07
C GLY A 150 14.36 8.42 -6.38
N LYS A 151 14.76 7.73 -7.47
CA LYS A 151 14.01 7.72 -8.72
C LYS A 151 12.87 6.72 -8.65
N GLY A 152 11.96 6.82 -9.60
CA GLY A 152 10.86 5.88 -9.64
C GLY A 152 10.06 5.96 -10.91
N SER A 153 9.21 4.98 -11.06
CA SER A 153 8.15 4.91 -12.05
C SER A 153 6.89 4.40 -11.40
N GLY A 154 5.78 4.53 -12.06
CA GLY A 154 4.54 4.01 -11.51
C GLY A 154 3.38 4.13 -12.46
N THR A 155 2.22 3.74 -11.95
CA THR A 155 0.96 3.85 -12.66
C THR A 155 -0.15 4.33 -11.73
N VAL A 156 -1.07 5.09 -12.27
CA VAL A 156 -2.32 5.46 -11.61
C VAL A 156 -3.47 4.85 -12.39
N LEU A 157 -4.29 4.11 -11.69
CA LEU A 157 -5.52 3.54 -12.20
C LEU A 157 -6.70 4.29 -11.56
N PRO A 158 -7.40 5.14 -12.31
CA PRO A 158 -8.48 5.95 -11.77
C PRO A 158 -9.65 5.14 -11.24
N ALA A 159 -9.95 4.00 -11.86
CA ALA A 159 -11.02 3.11 -11.46
C ALA A 159 -10.60 1.65 -11.65
N GLY A 160 -10.61 0.89 -10.58
CA GLY A 160 -10.25 -0.52 -10.51
C GLY A 160 -11.28 -1.33 -9.74
N LYS A 161 -11.23 -2.63 -9.94
CA LYS A 161 -12.00 -3.63 -9.23
C LYS A 161 -11.11 -4.41 -8.29
N LEU A 162 -11.53 -4.56 -7.05
CA LEU A 162 -10.78 -5.33 -6.06
C LEU A 162 -11.05 -6.82 -6.22
N THR A 163 -10.00 -7.59 -6.18
CA THR A 163 -10.03 -9.05 -6.19
C THR A 163 -9.06 -9.62 -5.15
N VAL A 164 -9.13 -10.91 -4.91
CA VAL A 164 -8.22 -11.61 -3.98
C VAL A 164 -7.56 -12.77 -4.68
N ASN A 165 -6.24 -12.74 -4.72
CA ASN A 165 -5.46 -13.91 -5.10
C ASN A 165 -5.45 -14.92 -3.95
N LYS A 166 -6.24 -15.98 -4.09
CA LYS A 166 -6.41 -17.00 -3.05
C LYS A 166 -5.12 -17.75 -2.72
N LYS A 167 -4.22 -17.91 -3.69
CA LYS A 167 -2.94 -18.62 -3.49
C LYS A 167 -1.95 -17.76 -2.69
N LYS A 168 -1.88 -16.48 -3.00
CA LYS A 168 -0.96 -15.52 -2.35
C LYS A 168 -1.55 -14.84 -1.12
N GLN A 169 -2.85 -15.04 -0.83
CA GLN A 169 -3.59 -14.31 0.20
C GLN A 169 -3.36 -12.79 0.09
N GLN A 170 -3.51 -12.27 -1.12
CA GLN A 170 -3.16 -10.88 -1.45
C GLN A 170 -4.30 -10.19 -2.18
N VAL A 171 -4.55 -8.93 -1.82
CA VAL A 171 -5.49 -8.07 -2.54
C VAL A 171 -4.87 -7.68 -3.87
N GLU A 172 -5.59 -7.94 -4.96
CA GLU A 172 -5.21 -7.60 -6.32
C GLU A 172 -6.24 -6.63 -6.92
N ILE A 173 -5.82 -5.96 -7.99
CA ILE A 173 -6.64 -4.97 -8.68
C ILE A 173 -6.76 -5.38 -10.14
N GLU A 174 -8.00 -5.53 -10.57
CA GLU A 174 -8.36 -5.75 -11.96
C GLU A 174 -8.72 -4.42 -12.62
N THR A 175 -8.29 -4.22 -13.84
CA THR A 175 -8.57 -3.01 -14.62
C THR A 175 -9.06 -3.37 -16.02
N TYR A 176 -9.98 -2.60 -16.55
CA TYR A 176 -10.38 -2.63 -17.96
C TYR A 176 -9.82 -1.44 -18.76
N GLN A 177 -9.20 -0.48 -18.07
CA GLN A 177 -8.63 0.73 -18.67
C GLN A 177 -7.11 0.69 -18.63
N ASN A 178 -6.48 1.35 -19.60
CA ASN A 178 -5.05 1.56 -19.56
C ASN A 178 -4.71 2.54 -18.42
N PRO A 179 -3.81 2.16 -17.50
CA PRO A 179 -3.40 3.04 -16.42
C PRO A 179 -2.61 4.24 -16.96
N TRP A 180 -2.69 5.36 -16.27
CA TRP A 180 -1.80 6.49 -16.50
C TRP A 180 -0.40 6.17 -16.00
N LYS A 181 0.61 6.59 -16.73
CA LYS A 181 2.01 6.41 -16.31
C LYS A 181 2.44 7.55 -15.40
N LEU A 182 3.15 7.20 -14.33
CA LEU A 182 3.83 8.14 -13.46
C LEU A 182 5.32 8.22 -13.81
N SER A 183 5.83 9.44 -13.89
CA SER A 183 7.24 9.76 -14.15
C SER A 183 7.68 11.00 -13.38
N ASN A 184 8.96 11.39 -13.49
CA ASN A 184 9.52 12.58 -12.85
C ASN A 184 9.32 12.58 -11.33
N PHE A 185 9.73 11.49 -10.69
CA PHE A 185 9.58 11.31 -9.24
C PHE A 185 10.55 12.22 -8.48
N ILE A 186 10.01 12.89 -7.45
CA ILE A 186 10.76 13.57 -6.40
C ILE A 186 10.26 12.98 -5.08
N VAL A 187 11.14 12.28 -4.36
CA VAL A 187 10.80 11.59 -3.12
C VAL A 187 11.43 12.33 -1.94
N SER A 188 10.61 12.78 -1.00
CA SER A 188 11.03 13.35 0.28
C SER A 188 10.63 12.40 1.41
N LYS A 189 11.52 12.23 2.39
CA LYS A 189 11.29 11.44 3.62
C LYS A 189 11.51 12.36 4.81
N ASP A 190 10.56 12.36 5.73
CA ASP A 190 10.63 13.05 7.01
C ASP A 190 11.08 12.09 8.11
#